data_726201b4b80cbcea1a1525e52e795f78
#
_entry.id   726201b4b80cbcea1a1525e52e795f78
#
_cell.length_a   1.000
_cell.length_b   1.000
_cell.length_c   1.000
_cell.angle_alpha   90.00
_cell.angle_beta   90.00
_cell.angle_gamma   90.00
#
_symmetry.space_group_name_H-M   'P 1'
#
loop_
_entity.id
_entity.type
_entity.pdbx_description
1 polymer ?
#
loop_
_entity_poly.entity_id
_entity_poly.type
_entity_poly.pdbx_seq_one_letter_code
_entity_poly.pdbx_strand_id
1 'polypeptide(L)'
;EQAFEDVEAALADLTGTDYRFCLPEPTWHGHSQCFYRFKDASPYLILDLVFMQENSEADRFMQFKTHGEPLVWFDKAGLVVEEPLDVEGMIEKMKAAVESARMRYDLFWIMTMKEVHRRNDIEAFIYYFNFVIRPLHEVLRITYSPARYFYNRYPHYDLPEEVAGRLARFFYIRDLEDLVEKFEAARGWFDEVVVGVDWESVRKKLAGD
;
A
#
# COMPACT_ATOMS: atom_id res chain seq x y z
N GLU A 1 -21.69 -17.32 -4.65
CA GLU A 1 -21.34 -18.05 -5.90
C GLU A 1 -22.24 -17.57 -7.05
N GLN A 2 -23.56 -17.61 -6.92
CA GLN A 2 -24.51 -17.20 -7.99
C GLN A 2 -24.23 -15.80 -8.56
N ALA A 3 -23.90 -14.82 -7.73
CA ALA A 3 -23.63 -13.46 -8.20
C ALA A 3 -22.38 -13.39 -9.12
N PHE A 4 -21.38 -14.23 -8.89
CA PHE A 4 -20.24 -14.33 -9.81
C PHE A 4 -20.64 -14.99 -11.13
N GLU A 5 -21.45 -16.04 -11.10
CA GLU A 5 -21.95 -16.73 -12.30
C GLU A 5 -22.79 -15.78 -13.19
N ASP A 6 -23.63 -14.94 -12.59
CA ASP A 6 -24.44 -13.96 -13.30
C ASP A 6 -23.58 -12.90 -14.00
N VAL A 7 -22.51 -12.41 -13.32
CA VAL A 7 -21.55 -11.46 -13.94
C VAL A 7 -20.73 -12.15 -15.01
N GLU A 8 -20.28 -13.39 -14.77
CA GLU A 8 -19.52 -14.17 -15.76
C GLU A 8 -20.33 -14.41 -17.04
N ALA A 9 -21.62 -14.71 -16.92
CA ALA A 9 -22.51 -14.82 -18.07
C ALA A 9 -22.58 -13.50 -18.87
N ALA A 10 -22.75 -12.37 -18.19
CA ALA A 10 -22.77 -11.06 -18.83
C ALA A 10 -21.41 -10.70 -19.49
N LEU A 11 -20.29 -11.05 -18.85
CA LEU A 11 -18.95 -10.84 -19.41
C LEU A 11 -18.70 -11.72 -20.65
N ALA A 12 -19.21 -12.95 -20.66
CA ALA A 12 -19.10 -13.86 -21.79
C ALA A 12 -19.81 -13.31 -23.04
N ASP A 13 -20.95 -12.63 -22.87
CA ASP A 13 -21.68 -11.99 -23.95
C ASP A 13 -20.96 -10.76 -24.54
N LEU A 14 -20.12 -10.10 -23.75
CA LEU A 14 -19.39 -8.90 -24.17
C LEU A 14 -18.06 -9.22 -24.87
N THR A 15 -17.18 -9.99 -24.25
CA THR A 15 -15.82 -10.24 -24.74
C THR A 15 -15.26 -11.61 -24.35
N GLY A 16 -15.87 -12.29 -23.40
CA GLY A 16 -15.37 -13.52 -22.82
C GLY A 16 -14.12 -13.29 -21.93
N THR A 17 -13.86 -14.27 -21.08
CA THR A 17 -12.70 -14.28 -20.19
C THR A 17 -11.75 -15.43 -20.57
N ASP A 18 -10.44 -15.21 -20.46
CA ASP A 18 -9.42 -16.25 -20.64
C ASP A 18 -8.77 -16.68 -19.32
N TYR A 19 -8.96 -15.89 -18.27
CA TYR A 19 -8.46 -16.21 -16.94
C TYR A 19 -9.45 -15.81 -15.86
N ARG A 20 -9.60 -16.69 -14.85
CA ARG A 20 -10.39 -16.50 -13.65
C ARG A 20 -9.60 -16.97 -12.45
N PHE A 21 -9.49 -16.13 -11.41
CA PHE A 21 -8.91 -16.50 -10.13
C PHE A 21 -9.74 -15.91 -9.01
N CYS A 22 -10.32 -16.75 -8.16
CA CYS A 22 -11.06 -16.30 -6.98
C CYS A 22 -10.24 -16.58 -5.71
N LEU A 23 -10.29 -15.67 -4.78
CA LEU A 23 -9.66 -15.87 -3.47
C LEU A 23 -10.36 -17.01 -2.72
N PRO A 24 -9.60 -17.85 -1.99
CA PRO A 24 -10.18 -18.85 -1.11
C PRO A 24 -11.04 -18.20 -0.02
N GLU A 25 -12.19 -18.81 0.27
CA GLU A 25 -13.07 -18.39 1.35
C GLU A 25 -12.72 -19.11 2.69
N PRO A 26 -12.83 -18.45 3.85
CA PRO A 26 -13.12 -17.01 4.01
C PRO A 26 -11.91 -16.14 3.63
N THR A 27 -12.18 -15.02 2.93
CA THR A 27 -11.13 -14.08 2.59
C THR A 27 -10.69 -13.28 3.82
N TRP A 28 -9.46 -12.76 3.79
CA TRP A 28 -8.90 -11.97 4.90
C TRP A 28 -9.62 -10.64 5.16
N HIS A 29 -10.29 -10.09 4.13
CA HIS A 29 -11.07 -8.84 4.25
C HIS A 29 -12.58 -9.07 4.40
N GLY A 30 -13.03 -10.32 4.44
CA GLY A 30 -14.43 -10.67 4.70
C GLY A 30 -15.38 -10.55 3.52
N HIS A 31 -14.88 -10.28 2.30
CA HIS A 31 -15.68 -10.14 1.09
C HIS A 31 -15.26 -11.21 0.06
N SER A 32 -16.22 -11.65 -0.76
CA SER A 32 -15.91 -12.58 -1.86
C SER A 32 -15.27 -11.82 -3.01
N GLN A 33 -14.15 -12.30 -3.55
CA GLN A 33 -13.36 -11.60 -4.56
C GLN A 33 -12.86 -12.53 -5.65
N CYS A 34 -13.06 -12.12 -6.90
CA CYS A 34 -12.54 -12.80 -8.08
C CYS A 34 -11.87 -11.81 -9.05
N PHE A 35 -10.81 -12.27 -9.69
CA PHE A 35 -10.07 -11.54 -10.71
C PHE A 35 -10.30 -12.18 -12.07
N TYR A 36 -10.47 -11.33 -13.11
CA TYR A 36 -10.69 -11.78 -14.47
C TYR A 36 -9.77 -11.05 -15.43
N ARG A 37 -9.29 -11.78 -16.45
CA ARG A 37 -8.64 -11.22 -17.63
C ARG A 37 -9.50 -11.50 -18.85
N PHE A 38 -9.61 -10.53 -19.75
CA PHE A 38 -10.45 -10.59 -20.94
C PHE A 38 -9.65 -11.08 -22.16
N LYS A 39 -10.31 -11.85 -23.05
CA LYS A 39 -9.68 -12.43 -24.25
C LYS A 39 -9.19 -11.37 -25.25
N ASP A 40 -10.05 -10.38 -25.53
CA ASP A 40 -9.84 -9.41 -26.60
C ASP A 40 -9.55 -8.00 -26.07
N ALA A 41 -8.93 -7.92 -24.86
CA ALA A 41 -8.56 -6.67 -24.23
C ALA A 41 -7.04 -6.57 -24.00
N SER A 42 -6.58 -5.40 -23.58
CA SER A 42 -5.19 -5.21 -23.17
C SER A 42 -4.78 -6.24 -22.10
N PRO A 43 -3.60 -6.87 -22.22
CA PRO A 43 -3.11 -7.80 -21.20
C PRO A 43 -2.87 -7.15 -19.83
N TYR A 44 -2.89 -5.82 -19.76
CA TYR A 44 -2.79 -5.02 -18.53
C TYR A 44 -4.15 -4.72 -17.90
N LEU A 45 -5.27 -5.07 -18.55
CA LEU A 45 -6.60 -4.89 -18.01
C LEU A 45 -7.01 -6.12 -17.21
N ILE A 46 -7.18 -5.91 -15.90
CA ILE A 46 -7.71 -6.92 -14.99
C ILE A 46 -8.96 -6.35 -14.35
N LEU A 47 -10.05 -7.11 -14.38
CA LEU A 47 -11.23 -6.83 -13.56
C LEU A 47 -11.00 -7.46 -12.18
N ASP A 48 -11.02 -6.63 -11.14
CA ASP A 48 -11.05 -7.03 -9.74
C ASP A 48 -12.48 -6.86 -9.24
N LEU A 49 -13.21 -7.96 -9.11
CA LEU A 49 -14.62 -7.98 -8.75
C LEU A 49 -14.79 -8.43 -7.31
N VAL A 50 -15.40 -7.57 -6.51
CA VAL A 50 -15.68 -7.83 -5.10
C VAL A 50 -17.19 -7.79 -4.85
N PHE A 51 -17.72 -8.83 -4.20
CA PHE A 51 -19.08 -8.83 -3.66
C PHE A 51 -19.05 -8.65 -2.16
N MET A 52 -19.75 -7.61 -1.70
CA MET A 52 -19.88 -7.25 -0.31
C MET A 52 -21.31 -7.56 0.16
N GLN A 53 -21.43 -8.17 1.34
CA GLN A 53 -22.75 -8.39 1.94
C GLN A 53 -23.20 -7.12 2.66
N GLU A 54 -24.46 -6.71 2.46
CA GLU A 54 -25.02 -5.50 3.06
C GLU A 54 -24.92 -5.48 4.60
N ASN A 55 -25.13 -6.64 5.24
CA ASN A 55 -25.11 -6.78 6.70
C ASN A 55 -23.74 -7.28 7.23
N SER A 56 -22.67 -7.21 6.43
CA SER A 56 -21.32 -7.58 6.88
C SER A 56 -20.76 -6.52 7.82
N GLU A 57 -20.07 -6.96 8.89
CA GLU A 57 -19.25 -6.09 9.73
C GLU A 57 -17.89 -5.75 9.08
N ALA A 58 -17.56 -6.36 7.96
CA ALA A 58 -16.34 -6.09 7.24
C ALA A 58 -16.34 -4.67 6.64
N ASP A 59 -15.16 -4.05 6.57
CA ASP A 59 -14.96 -2.72 6.00
C ASP A 59 -15.46 -2.66 4.54
N ARG A 60 -16.41 -1.77 4.27
CA ARG A 60 -16.97 -1.56 2.93
C ARG A 60 -16.17 -0.55 2.08
N PHE A 61 -15.04 -0.11 2.57
CA PHE A 61 -14.15 0.83 1.88
C PHE A 61 -14.79 2.20 1.58
N MET A 62 -15.71 2.65 2.46
CA MET A 62 -16.44 3.91 2.30
C MET A 62 -15.70 5.14 2.82
N GLN A 63 -14.47 4.99 3.31
CA GLN A 63 -13.57 6.10 3.63
C GLN A 63 -12.87 6.57 2.34
N PHE A 64 -13.45 7.51 1.61
CA PHE A 64 -13.01 7.88 0.26
C PHE A 64 -11.60 8.48 0.23
N LYS A 65 -11.17 9.19 1.26
CA LYS A 65 -9.77 9.66 1.38
C LYS A 65 -8.75 8.52 1.42
N THR A 66 -9.14 7.38 1.98
CA THR A 66 -8.30 6.19 2.11
C THR A 66 -8.35 5.32 0.86
N HIS A 67 -9.56 5.07 0.36
CA HIS A 67 -9.81 4.07 -0.69
C HIS A 67 -9.98 4.66 -2.09
N GLY A 68 -10.21 5.96 -2.18
CA GLY A 68 -10.55 6.68 -3.40
C GLY A 68 -12.05 6.91 -3.54
N GLU A 69 -12.41 7.95 -4.28
CA GLU A 69 -13.80 8.29 -4.58
C GLU A 69 -14.39 7.26 -5.55
N PRO A 70 -15.54 6.63 -5.22
CA PRO A 70 -16.16 5.62 -6.08
C PRO A 70 -16.87 6.26 -7.28
N LEU A 71 -16.78 5.62 -8.44
CA LEU A 71 -17.69 5.89 -9.55
C LEU A 71 -18.96 5.08 -9.37
N VAL A 72 -20.02 5.74 -8.94
CA VAL A 72 -21.30 5.08 -8.66
C VAL A 72 -22.17 5.03 -9.90
N TRP A 73 -22.42 3.84 -10.44
CA TRP A 73 -23.34 3.67 -11.58
C TRP A 73 -24.81 3.58 -11.15
N PHE A 74 -25.06 2.99 -10.01
CA PHE A 74 -26.38 2.98 -9.36
C PHE A 74 -26.25 2.66 -7.87
N ASP A 75 -27.13 3.22 -7.07
CA ASP A 75 -27.25 2.95 -5.62
C ASP A 75 -28.73 2.91 -5.24
N LYS A 76 -29.36 1.73 -5.37
CA LYS A 76 -30.80 1.55 -5.13
C LYS A 76 -31.16 1.55 -3.65
N ALA A 77 -30.21 1.27 -2.77
CA ALA A 77 -30.42 1.11 -1.33
C ALA A 77 -29.80 2.23 -0.49
N GLY A 78 -29.10 3.20 -1.13
CA GLY A 78 -28.42 4.29 -0.42
C GLY A 78 -27.24 3.81 0.42
N LEU A 79 -26.48 2.83 -0.09
CA LEU A 79 -25.38 2.20 0.62
C LEU A 79 -24.03 2.92 0.43
N VAL A 80 -23.91 3.74 -0.60
CA VAL A 80 -22.67 4.48 -0.91
C VAL A 80 -22.69 5.79 -0.14
N VAL A 81 -22.30 5.72 1.12
CA VAL A 81 -22.21 6.87 2.01
C VAL A 81 -20.80 6.98 2.53
N GLU A 82 -20.17 8.16 2.33
CA GLU A 82 -18.83 8.41 2.84
C GLU A 82 -18.79 8.29 4.36
N GLU A 83 -17.89 7.46 4.87
CA GLU A 83 -17.63 7.33 6.29
C GLU A 83 -16.54 8.31 6.71
N PRO A 84 -16.74 9.09 7.79
CA PRO A 84 -15.76 10.03 8.27
C PRO A 84 -14.52 9.29 8.79
N LEU A 85 -13.34 9.89 8.54
CA LEU A 85 -12.10 9.39 9.13
C LEU A 85 -12.04 9.71 10.63
N ASP A 86 -11.66 8.75 11.44
CA ASP A 86 -11.21 8.99 12.80
C ASP A 86 -9.79 9.58 12.78
N VAL A 87 -9.71 10.90 12.60
CA VAL A 87 -8.43 11.62 12.41
C VAL A 87 -7.52 11.43 13.62
N GLU A 88 -8.05 11.56 14.85
CA GLU A 88 -7.23 11.44 16.06
C GLU A 88 -6.76 10.00 16.28
N GLY A 89 -7.63 9.03 16.09
CA GLY A 89 -7.25 7.62 16.17
C GLY A 89 -6.22 7.22 15.09
N MET A 90 -6.33 7.80 13.89
CA MET A 90 -5.31 7.60 12.84
C MET A 90 -3.97 8.23 13.22
N ILE A 91 -3.95 9.44 13.77
CA ILE A 91 -2.72 10.10 14.23
C ILE A 91 -2.03 9.27 15.31
N GLU A 92 -2.76 8.76 16.29
CA GLU A 92 -2.19 7.91 17.33
C GLU A 92 -1.60 6.59 16.76
N LYS A 93 -2.29 5.96 15.82
CA LYS A 93 -1.76 4.80 15.10
C LYS A 93 -0.50 5.12 14.31
N MET A 94 -0.45 6.27 13.63
CA MET A 94 0.73 6.70 12.87
C MET A 94 1.91 7.05 13.79
N LYS A 95 1.69 7.69 14.95
CA LYS A 95 2.75 7.91 15.94
C LYS A 95 3.35 6.58 16.42
N ALA A 96 2.51 5.61 16.76
CA ALA A 96 2.95 4.28 17.13
C ALA A 96 3.69 3.56 15.97
N ALA A 97 3.24 3.76 14.71
CA ALA A 97 3.91 3.22 13.54
C ALA A 97 5.30 3.84 13.33
N VAL A 98 5.45 5.16 13.48
CA VAL A 98 6.76 5.85 13.40
C VAL A 98 7.70 5.35 14.50
N GLU A 99 7.24 5.23 15.74
CA GLU A 99 8.02 4.70 16.85
C GLU A 99 8.45 3.25 16.59
N SER A 100 7.52 2.41 16.13
CA SER A 100 7.81 1.02 15.75
C SER A 100 8.79 0.93 14.58
N ALA A 101 8.64 1.79 13.56
CA ALA A 101 9.57 1.87 12.44
C ALA A 101 10.98 2.24 12.92
N ARG A 102 11.10 3.20 13.83
CA ARG A 102 12.35 3.61 14.44
C ARG A 102 13.01 2.47 15.23
N MET A 103 12.26 1.81 16.11
CA MET A 103 12.79 0.69 16.90
C MET A 103 13.24 -0.47 16.01
N ARG A 104 12.46 -0.83 15.01
CA ARG A 104 12.82 -1.89 14.04
C ARG A 104 14.08 -1.53 13.27
N TYR A 105 14.16 -0.29 12.83
CA TYR A 105 15.32 0.23 12.12
C TYR A 105 16.57 0.18 13.00
N ASP A 106 16.53 0.77 14.21
CA ASP A 106 17.67 0.84 15.12
C ASP A 106 18.18 -0.54 15.55
N LEU A 107 17.29 -1.53 15.65
CA LEU A 107 17.67 -2.89 16.06
C LEU A 107 18.16 -3.74 14.88
N PHE A 108 17.52 -3.65 13.73
CA PHE A 108 17.70 -4.66 12.66
C PHE A 108 18.55 -4.21 11.47
N TRP A 109 18.94 -2.93 11.34
CA TRP A 109 19.81 -2.49 10.25
C TRP A 109 21.12 -3.31 10.16
N ILE A 110 21.63 -3.75 11.32
CA ILE A 110 22.86 -4.54 11.42
C ILE A 110 22.76 -5.88 10.67
N MET A 111 21.54 -6.41 10.47
CA MET A 111 21.35 -7.66 9.72
C MET A 111 21.79 -7.50 8.25
N THR A 112 21.50 -6.33 7.65
CA THR A 112 21.99 -6.00 6.32
C THR A 112 23.50 -6.02 6.25
N MET A 113 24.18 -5.29 7.14
CA MET A 113 25.65 -5.19 7.15
C MET A 113 26.33 -6.51 7.48
N LYS A 114 25.71 -7.32 8.33
CA LYS A 114 26.20 -8.66 8.65
C LYS A 114 26.25 -9.56 7.38
N GLU A 115 25.24 -9.50 6.53
CA GLU A 115 25.23 -10.30 5.30
C GLU A 115 26.14 -9.68 4.21
N VAL A 116 26.28 -8.36 4.17
CA VAL A 116 27.30 -7.70 3.35
C VAL A 116 28.70 -8.21 3.68
N HIS A 117 29.06 -8.27 4.98
CA HIS A 117 30.35 -8.80 5.44
C HIS A 117 30.56 -10.28 5.08
N ARG A 118 29.48 -11.05 4.99
CA ARG A 118 29.51 -12.47 4.60
C ARG A 118 29.52 -12.68 3.08
N ARG A 119 29.38 -11.62 2.30
CA ARG A 119 29.20 -11.65 0.85
C ARG A 119 27.96 -12.43 0.40
N ASN A 120 26.90 -12.43 1.23
CA ASN A 120 25.61 -13.00 0.94
C ASN A 120 24.70 -11.90 0.34
N ASP A 121 24.80 -11.68 -0.95
CA ASP A 121 24.17 -10.57 -1.67
C ASP A 121 22.64 -10.63 -1.66
N ILE A 122 22.05 -11.82 -1.77
CA ILE A 122 20.59 -12.04 -1.74
C ILE A 122 20.04 -11.67 -0.36
N GLU A 123 20.60 -12.21 0.70
CA GLU A 123 20.17 -11.95 2.09
C GLU A 123 20.41 -10.49 2.47
N ALA A 124 21.55 -9.92 2.06
CA ALA A 124 21.84 -8.51 2.29
C ALA A 124 20.78 -7.61 1.65
N PHE A 125 20.36 -7.90 0.40
CA PHE A 125 19.29 -7.17 -0.28
C PHE A 125 17.94 -7.34 0.42
N ILE A 126 17.56 -8.56 0.82
CA ILE A 126 16.30 -8.83 1.52
C ILE A 126 16.23 -8.04 2.84
N TYR A 127 17.30 -8.05 3.64
CA TYR A 127 17.34 -7.30 4.90
C TYR A 127 17.39 -5.80 4.69
N TYR A 128 18.16 -5.31 3.71
CA TYR A 128 18.15 -3.90 3.30
C TYR A 128 16.74 -3.42 2.95
N PHE A 129 16.03 -4.17 2.11
CA PHE A 129 14.67 -3.81 1.74
C PHE A 129 13.73 -3.79 2.94
N ASN A 130 13.77 -4.84 3.79
CA ASN A 130 12.82 -4.98 4.89
C ASN A 130 13.10 -4.07 6.08
N PHE A 131 14.36 -3.80 6.38
CA PHE A 131 14.74 -3.08 7.61
C PHE A 131 15.25 -1.66 7.37
N VAL A 132 15.48 -1.28 6.12
CA VAL A 132 15.92 0.09 5.77
C VAL A 132 14.88 0.78 4.88
N ILE A 133 14.54 0.19 3.74
CA ILE A 133 13.68 0.84 2.75
C ILE A 133 12.22 0.86 3.18
N ARG A 134 11.68 -0.23 3.70
CA ARG A 134 10.27 -0.28 4.14
C ARG A 134 9.97 0.69 5.29
N PRO A 135 10.77 0.79 6.37
CA PRO A 135 10.58 1.80 7.39
C PRO A 135 10.65 3.24 6.85
N LEU A 136 11.62 3.54 5.98
CA LEU A 136 11.72 4.84 5.31
C LEU A 136 10.46 5.16 4.51
N HIS A 137 10.00 4.22 3.69
CA HIS A 137 8.79 4.38 2.88
C HIS A 137 7.55 4.61 3.75
N GLU A 138 7.41 3.88 4.87
CA GLU A 138 6.31 4.01 5.82
C GLU A 138 6.24 5.44 6.39
N VAL A 139 7.36 6.00 6.85
CA VAL A 139 7.42 7.35 7.41
C VAL A 139 7.21 8.43 6.34
N LEU A 140 7.73 8.24 5.13
CA LEU A 140 7.46 9.13 4.00
C LEU A 140 5.95 9.18 3.68
N ARG A 141 5.27 8.04 3.71
CA ARG A 141 3.82 8.01 3.48
C ARG A 141 3.04 8.70 4.58
N ILE A 142 3.42 8.53 5.84
CA ILE A 142 2.82 9.27 6.96
C ILE A 142 2.95 10.78 6.73
N THR A 143 4.09 11.23 6.25
CA THR A 143 4.36 12.65 6.01
C THR A 143 3.58 13.21 4.81
N TYR A 144 3.50 12.47 3.71
CA TYR A 144 3.01 13.00 2.44
C TYR A 144 1.60 12.51 2.06
N SER A 145 1.22 11.29 2.44
CA SER A 145 -0.08 10.67 2.12
C SER A 145 -0.66 9.92 3.33
N PRO A 146 -0.95 10.62 4.44
CA PRO A 146 -1.28 10.00 5.71
C PRO A 146 -2.54 9.12 5.67
N ALA A 147 -3.56 9.49 4.90
CA ALA A 147 -4.79 8.68 4.78
C ALA A 147 -4.52 7.28 4.19
N ARG A 148 -3.39 7.11 3.52
CA ARG A 148 -2.99 5.88 2.83
C ARG A 148 -1.62 5.36 3.31
N TYR A 149 -1.20 5.72 4.52
CA TYR A 149 0.14 5.43 5.03
C TYR A 149 0.47 3.94 5.08
N PHE A 150 -0.50 3.09 5.28
CA PHE A 150 -0.34 1.63 5.37
C PHE A 150 -0.24 0.92 4.01
N TYR A 151 -0.52 1.61 2.90
CA TYR A 151 -0.36 1.03 1.57
C TYR A 151 1.12 0.96 1.17
N ASN A 152 1.54 -0.21 0.66
CA ASN A 152 2.89 -0.38 0.10
C ASN A 152 2.93 -0.17 -1.43
N ARG A 153 1.79 0.16 -2.04
CA ARG A 153 1.62 0.38 -3.48
C ARG A 153 1.50 1.86 -3.79
N TYR A 154 1.76 2.21 -5.04
CA TYR A 154 1.51 3.53 -5.61
C TYR A 154 2.35 4.71 -5.06
N PRO A 155 3.65 4.53 -4.68
CA PRO A 155 4.46 5.65 -4.21
C PRO A 155 4.59 6.79 -5.24
N HIS A 156 4.60 6.48 -6.55
CA HIS A 156 4.64 7.50 -7.61
C HIS A 156 3.37 8.35 -7.74
N TYR A 157 2.24 7.89 -7.20
CA TYR A 157 0.97 8.64 -7.19
C TYR A 157 0.74 9.36 -5.87
N ASP A 158 1.24 8.80 -4.78
CA ASP A 158 0.94 9.26 -3.42
C ASP A 158 2.03 10.17 -2.83
N LEU A 159 3.25 10.12 -3.36
CA LEU A 159 4.38 10.95 -2.93
C LEU A 159 4.67 12.06 -3.95
N PRO A 160 5.19 13.24 -3.51
CA PRO A 160 5.71 14.24 -4.43
C PRO A 160 6.76 13.65 -5.37
N GLU A 161 6.79 14.10 -6.63
CA GLU A 161 7.67 13.57 -7.67
C GLU A 161 9.16 13.49 -7.26
N GLU A 162 9.66 14.54 -6.63
CA GLU A 162 11.05 14.59 -6.13
C GLU A 162 11.30 13.54 -5.03
N VAL A 163 10.31 13.32 -4.13
CA VAL A 163 10.40 12.34 -3.04
C VAL A 163 10.34 10.93 -3.62
N ALA A 164 9.41 10.66 -4.52
CA ALA A 164 9.29 9.39 -5.21
C ALA A 164 10.55 9.08 -6.04
N GLY A 165 11.08 10.08 -6.76
CA GLY A 165 12.30 9.98 -7.54
C GLY A 165 13.55 9.72 -6.67
N ARG A 166 13.64 10.36 -5.49
CA ARG A 166 14.70 10.08 -4.52
C ARG A 166 14.58 8.66 -3.97
N LEU A 167 13.37 8.25 -3.59
CA LEU A 167 13.10 6.90 -3.06
C LEU A 167 13.43 5.82 -4.09
N ALA A 168 13.06 6.01 -5.36
CA ALA A 168 13.29 5.04 -6.44
C ALA A 168 14.77 4.67 -6.60
N ARG A 169 15.70 5.61 -6.34
CA ARG A 169 17.15 5.35 -6.45
C ARG A 169 17.63 4.26 -5.51
N PHE A 170 16.96 4.04 -4.40
CA PHE A 170 17.31 3.02 -3.42
C PHE A 170 16.85 1.61 -3.80
N PHE A 171 16.01 1.46 -4.81
CA PHE A 171 15.53 0.15 -5.29
C PHE A 171 16.45 -0.48 -6.35
N TYR A 172 17.29 0.30 -7.04
CA TYR A 172 18.18 -0.18 -8.09
C TYR A 172 19.57 -0.47 -7.51
N ILE A 173 19.77 -1.71 -7.02
CA ILE A 173 21.04 -2.15 -6.44
C ILE A 173 21.83 -2.92 -7.49
N ARG A 174 23.07 -2.52 -7.75
CA ARG A 174 23.96 -3.17 -8.72
C ARG A 174 24.79 -4.30 -8.12
N ASP A 175 25.33 -4.06 -6.93
CA ASP A 175 26.26 -4.93 -6.21
C ASP A 175 26.25 -4.59 -4.71
N LEU A 176 27.03 -5.31 -3.89
CA LEU A 176 27.11 -5.08 -2.45
C LEU A 176 27.71 -3.72 -2.09
N GLU A 177 28.64 -3.22 -2.88
CA GLU A 177 29.28 -1.92 -2.69
C GLU A 177 28.26 -0.79 -2.90
N ASP A 178 27.46 -0.87 -3.96
CA ASP A 178 26.35 0.05 -4.24
C ASP A 178 25.25 -0.05 -3.15
N LEU A 179 24.99 -1.26 -2.64
CA LEU A 179 24.05 -1.47 -1.54
C LEU A 179 24.49 -0.72 -0.27
N VAL A 180 25.80 -0.78 0.07
CA VAL A 180 26.33 -0.07 1.25
C VAL A 180 26.22 1.44 1.09
N GLU A 181 26.56 2.00 -0.08
CA GLU A 181 26.40 3.43 -0.34
C GLU A 181 24.93 3.88 -0.17
N LYS A 182 24.00 3.13 -0.74
CA LYS A 182 22.56 3.41 -0.65
C LYS A 182 22.01 3.20 0.75
N PHE A 183 22.52 2.20 1.46
CA PHE A 183 22.19 1.97 2.85
C PHE A 183 22.51 3.20 3.72
N GLU A 184 23.73 3.74 3.62
CA GLU A 184 24.12 4.93 4.40
C GLU A 184 23.31 6.16 4.00
N ALA A 185 23.05 6.36 2.70
CA ALA A 185 22.23 7.47 2.22
C ALA A 185 20.76 7.36 2.65
N ALA A 186 20.19 6.14 2.62
CA ALA A 186 18.82 5.88 3.08
C ALA A 186 18.70 6.05 4.60
N ARG A 187 19.74 5.68 5.34
CA ARG A 187 19.84 5.86 6.79
C ARG A 187 19.77 7.33 7.16
N GLY A 188 20.62 8.16 6.57
CA GLY A 188 20.61 9.60 6.81
C GLY A 188 19.24 10.21 6.52
N TRP A 189 18.60 9.80 5.42
CA TRP A 189 17.27 10.28 5.06
C TRP A 189 16.17 9.79 6.02
N PHE A 190 16.24 8.56 6.49
CA PHE A 190 15.31 8.05 7.49
C PHE A 190 15.38 8.86 8.79
N ASP A 191 16.59 9.14 9.28
CA ASP A 191 16.79 9.95 10.48
C ASP A 191 16.22 11.36 10.32
N GLU A 192 16.43 12.01 9.16
CA GLU A 192 15.85 13.32 8.83
C GLU A 192 14.31 13.28 8.83
N VAL A 193 13.71 12.30 8.16
CA VAL A 193 12.25 12.22 7.98
C VAL A 193 11.56 11.88 9.30
N VAL A 194 12.10 10.97 10.10
CA VAL A 194 11.51 10.59 11.40
C VAL A 194 11.44 11.77 12.36
N VAL A 195 12.53 12.57 12.44
CA VAL A 195 12.57 13.78 13.28
C VAL A 195 11.70 14.90 12.70
N GLY A 196 11.58 14.96 11.38
CA GLY A 196 10.87 16.01 10.64
C GLY A 196 9.37 15.80 10.48
N VAL A 197 8.74 14.77 11.08
CA VAL A 197 7.29 14.56 10.97
C VAL A 197 6.52 15.70 11.63
N ASP A 198 5.89 16.53 10.81
CA ASP A 198 5.00 17.61 11.27
C ASP A 198 3.57 17.09 11.45
N TRP A 199 3.23 16.73 12.68
CA TRP A 199 1.93 16.17 13.04
C TRP A 199 0.76 17.12 12.81
N GLU A 200 0.99 18.44 12.84
CA GLU A 200 -0.06 19.41 12.52
C GLU A 200 -0.37 19.41 11.02
N SER A 201 0.67 19.35 10.19
CA SER A 201 0.51 19.19 8.75
C SER A 201 -0.16 17.84 8.40
N VAL A 202 0.21 16.75 9.08
CA VAL A 202 -0.43 15.44 8.91
C VAL A 202 -1.93 15.52 9.26
N ARG A 203 -2.28 16.17 10.37
CA ARG A 203 -3.68 16.37 10.79
C ARG A 203 -4.47 17.15 9.73
N LYS A 204 -3.95 18.26 9.22
CA LYS A 204 -4.59 19.05 8.16
C LYS A 204 -4.87 18.23 6.92
N LYS A 205 -3.88 17.46 6.44
CA LYS A 205 -4.07 16.57 5.29
C LYS A 205 -5.17 15.53 5.52
N LEU A 206 -5.30 14.98 6.73
CA LEU A 206 -6.37 14.05 7.07
C LEU A 206 -7.74 14.75 7.14
N ALA A 207 -7.79 15.97 7.69
CA ALA A 207 -9.01 16.74 7.76
C ALA A 207 -9.47 17.24 6.37
N GLY A 208 -8.56 17.41 5.41
CA GLY A 208 -8.86 17.89 4.06
C GLY A 208 -8.73 19.41 3.93
N ASP A 209 -7.93 20.03 4.80
CA ASP A 209 -7.60 21.46 4.81
C ASP A 209 -6.29 21.74 4.07
#